data_55c30f7bec2d022da1b1174d4a15a344
#
_entry.id   55c30f7bec2d022da1b1174d4a15a344
#
_cell.length_a   1.000
_cell.length_b   1.000
_cell.length_c   1.000
_cell.angle_alpha   90.00
_cell.angle_beta   90.00
_cell.angle_gamma   90.00
#
_symmetry.space_group_name_H-M   'P 1'
#
loop_
_entity.id
_entity.type
_entity.pdbx_description
1 polymer ?
#
loop_
_entity_poly.entity_id
_entity_poly.type
_entity_poly.pdbx_seq_one_letter_code
_entity_poly.pdbx_strand_id
1 'polypeptide(L)'
;PQISTMPNPIEVPREPIIIESRPNQALYVGRLTDQKGIKYLIEIWSKIEPHCNWKLLVVGDGDKRQYMEKEIRSRRLKNIRLIGFQQHTSGYFMESSAHLMTSIYEGFGITNLEAAIRGTIPFAFNSFASAKDIIDDGQTGYLIKPFDVDAYVETFLAFTKLPQSKMIAMRRKAIERAQEFSLQHIADKWNELFNKLRHGENLSLIHI
;
A
#
# COMPACT_ATOMS: atom_id res chain seq x y z
N PRO A 1 -10.31 -18.57 26.11
CA PRO A 1 -8.93 -18.43 25.62
C PRO A 1 -8.72 -17.02 25.10
N GLN A 2 -7.60 -16.41 25.47
CA GLN A 2 -7.20 -15.09 24.95
C GLN A 2 -6.65 -15.28 23.53
N ILE A 3 -7.19 -14.53 22.56
CA ILE A 3 -6.74 -14.60 21.16
C ILE A 3 -5.56 -13.64 21.01
N SER A 4 -4.45 -14.13 20.45
CA SER A 4 -3.31 -13.29 20.06
C SER A 4 -3.16 -13.31 18.55
N THR A 5 -3.04 -12.11 17.94
CA THR A 5 -2.80 -11.94 16.50
C THR A 5 -1.34 -11.63 16.24
N MET A 6 -0.75 -12.30 15.25
CA MET A 6 0.63 -12.09 14.83
C MET A 6 0.66 -11.58 13.39
N PRO A 7 1.04 -10.31 13.18
CA PRO A 7 1.14 -9.76 11.85
C PRO A 7 2.38 -10.27 11.09
N ASN A 8 2.34 -10.17 9.77
CA ASN A 8 3.48 -10.49 8.92
C ASN A 8 4.59 -9.45 9.09
N PRO A 9 5.86 -9.87 9.20
CA PRO A 9 6.99 -8.94 9.25
C PRO A 9 7.32 -8.39 7.86
N ILE A 10 8.01 -7.24 7.87
CA ILE A 10 8.65 -6.65 6.68
C ILE A 10 10.13 -6.43 6.90
N GLU A 11 10.87 -6.42 5.80
CA GLU A 11 12.27 -6.03 5.80
C GLU A 11 12.40 -4.50 5.79
N VAL A 12 13.15 -3.97 6.75
CA VAL A 12 13.49 -2.54 6.81
C VAL A 12 14.59 -2.26 5.81
N PRO A 13 14.47 -1.24 4.95
CA PRO A 13 15.52 -0.85 4.00
C PRO A 13 16.81 -0.51 4.72
N ARG A 14 17.94 -0.92 4.14
CA ARG A 14 19.29 -0.56 4.65
C ARG A 14 19.74 0.79 4.10
N GLU A 15 19.26 1.15 2.92
CA GLU A 15 19.57 2.41 2.26
C GLU A 15 18.79 3.57 2.90
N PRO A 16 19.38 4.78 2.94
CA PRO A 16 18.69 5.97 3.40
C PRO A 16 17.41 6.24 2.60
N ILE A 17 16.32 6.54 3.29
CA ILE A 17 15.04 6.85 2.66
C ILE A 17 14.96 8.35 2.45
N ILE A 18 14.94 8.79 1.19
CA ILE A 18 14.72 10.18 0.82
C ILE A 18 13.23 10.48 0.91
N ILE A 19 12.86 11.38 1.82
CA ILE A 19 11.45 11.76 2.06
C ILE A 19 11.13 13.21 1.62
N GLU A 20 12.15 14.02 1.43
CA GLU A 20 12.03 15.47 1.18
C GLU A 20 11.49 15.78 -0.22
N SER A 21 11.99 15.09 -1.23
CA SER A 21 11.59 15.31 -2.61
C SER A 21 11.31 13.98 -3.32
N ARG A 22 10.12 13.85 -3.84
CA ARG A 22 9.70 12.70 -4.65
C ARG A 22 8.90 13.15 -5.85
N PRO A 23 8.98 12.43 -6.97
CA PRO A 23 8.21 12.76 -8.17
C PRO A 23 6.71 12.62 -7.93
N ASN A 24 5.91 13.31 -8.73
CA ASN A 24 4.46 13.14 -8.81
C ASN A 24 4.14 11.80 -9.49
N GLN A 25 4.41 10.73 -8.76
CA GLN A 25 4.28 9.36 -9.24
C GLN A 25 3.51 8.51 -8.25
N ALA A 26 2.46 7.89 -8.74
CA ALA A 26 1.74 6.81 -8.08
C ALA A 26 2.28 5.46 -8.54
N LEU A 27 2.19 4.46 -7.68
CA LEU A 27 2.67 3.10 -7.91
C LEU A 27 1.56 2.12 -7.59
N TYR A 28 1.40 1.12 -8.42
CA TYR A 28 0.69 -0.12 -8.10
C TYR A 28 1.70 -1.27 -8.17
N VAL A 29 1.69 -2.13 -7.16
CA VAL A 29 2.51 -3.36 -7.13
C VAL A 29 1.61 -4.54 -6.81
N GLY A 30 1.53 -5.51 -7.73
CA GLY A 30 0.76 -6.72 -7.49
C GLY A 30 0.41 -7.49 -8.76
N ARG A 31 -0.18 -8.68 -8.58
CA ARG A 31 -0.70 -9.47 -9.70
C ARG A 31 -1.86 -8.72 -10.37
N LEU A 32 -1.91 -8.76 -11.69
CA LEU A 32 -3.02 -8.16 -12.44
C LEU A 32 -4.19 -9.16 -12.51
N THR A 33 -5.00 -9.21 -11.45
CA THR A 33 -6.13 -10.13 -11.29
C THR A 33 -7.40 -9.40 -10.84
N ASP A 34 -8.56 -10.05 -10.91
CA ASP A 34 -9.81 -9.48 -10.37
C ASP A 34 -9.72 -9.23 -8.87
N GLN A 35 -9.11 -10.15 -8.11
CA GLN A 35 -8.88 -10.00 -6.67
C GLN A 35 -8.16 -8.69 -6.33
N LYS A 36 -7.18 -8.30 -7.14
CA LYS A 36 -6.39 -7.07 -6.96
C LYS A 36 -7.10 -5.81 -7.46
N GLY A 37 -8.34 -5.93 -7.94
CA GLY A 37 -9.19 -4.82 -8.28
C GLY A 37 -8.72 -3.99 -9.47
N ILE A 38 -8.16 -4.64 -10.52
CA ILE A 38 -7.63 -3.93 -11.70
C ILE A 38 -8.68 -3.07 -12.37
N LYS A 39 -9.95 -3.46 -12.34
CA LYS A 39 -11.06 -2.64 -12.84
C LYS A 39 -11.18 -1.32 -12.09
N TYR A 40 -11.09 -1.36 -10.76
CA TYR A 40 -11.11 -0.17 -9.92
C TYR A 40 -9.88 0.71 -10.17
N LEU A 41 -8.68 0.11 -10.29
CA LEU A 41 -7.45 0.86 -10.54
C LEU A 41 -7.56 1.70 -11.82
N ILE A 42 -8.04 1.09 -12.92
CA ILE A 42 -8.23 1.77 -14.20
C ILE A 42 -9.30 2.85 -14.11
N GLU A 43 -10.42 2.54 -13.47
CA GLU A 43 -11.53 3.50 -13.32
C GLU A 43 -11.09 4.72 -12.50
N ILE A 44 -10.46 4.49 -11.36
CA ILE A 44 -9.89 5.52 -10.49
C ILE A 44 -8.89 6.39 -11.28
N TRP A 45 -7.91 5.75 -11.94
CA TRP A 45 -6.88 6.50 -12.66
C TRP A 45 -7.45 7.30 -13.83
N SER A 46 -8.43 6.77 -14.54
CA SER A 46 -9.09 7.48 -15.63
C SER A 46 -9.80 8.77 -15.18
N LYS A 47 -10.25 8.81 -13.91
CA LYS A 47 -10.84 10.01 -13.32
C LYS A 47 -9.78 10.95 -12.71
N ILE A 48 -8.62 10.43 -12.29
CA ILE A 48 -7.52 11.22 -11.73
C ILE A 48 -6.71 11.94 -12.82
N GLU A 49 -6.35 11.23 -13.89
CA GLU A 49 -5.41 11.69 -14.90
C GLU A 49 -5.77 13.07 -15.53
N PRO A 50 -7.05 13.40 -15.80
CA PRO A 50 -7.41 14.71 -16.35
C PRO A 50 -7.19 15.89 -15.39
N HIS A 51 -7.04 15.64 -14.11
CA HIS A 51 -7.05 16.66 -13.06
C HIS A 51 -5.69 16.92 -12.41
N CYS A 52 -4.65 16.13 -12.73
CA CYS A 52 -3.32 16.32 -12.17
C CYS A 52 -2.21 15.82 -13.10
N ASN A 53 -1.00 16.37 -12.91
CA ASN A 53 0.19 15.94 -13.65
C ASN A 53 0.95 14.83 -12.90
N TRP A 54 0.23 13.74 -12.59
CA TRP A 54 0.82 12.56 -11.97
C TRP A 54 0.92 11.41 -12.97
N LYS A 55 1.86 10.50 -12.72
CA LYS A 55 2.02 9.27 -13.50
C LYS A 55 1.68 8.07 -12.63
N LEU A 56 1.08 7.04 -13.21
CA LEU A 56 0.87 5.74 -12.56
C LEU A 56 1.82 4.71 -13.17
N LEU A 57 2.68 4.16 -12.35
CA LEU A 57 3.44 2.96 -12.69
C LEU A 57 2.70 1.72 -12.17
N VAL A 58 2.56 0.73 -13.04
CA VAL A 58 1.93 -0.55 -12.71
C VAL A 58 2.99 -1.64 -12.82
N VAL A 59 3.43 -2.15 -11.68
CA VAL A 59 4.43 -3.20 -11.55
C VAL A 59 3.73 -4.52 -11.23
N GLY A 60 3.86 -5.48 -12.11
CA GLY A 60 3.25 -6.80 -12.01
C GLY A 60 2.71 -7.32 -13.33
N ASP A 61 2.21 -8.55 -13.29
CA ASP A 61 1.61 -9.23 -14.43
C ASP A 61 0.44 -10.12 -13.98
N GLY A 62 -0.36 -10.61 -14.91
CA GLY A 62 -1.49 -11.50 -14.62
C GLY A 62 -2.52 -11.53 -15.74
N ASP A 63 -3.57 -12.31 -15.50
CA ASP A 63 -4.65 -12.56 -16.47
C ASP A 63 -5.42 -11.30 -16.93
N LYS A 64 -5.36 -10.20 -16.15
CA LYS A 64 -6.00 -8.92 -16.50
C LYS A 64 -5.08 -7.97 -17.28
N ARG A 65 -3.86 -8.37 -17.64
CA ARG A 65 -2.95 -7.51 -18.41
C ARG A 65 -3.58 -7.04 -19.72
N GLN A 66 -4.08 -7.96 -20.53
CA GLN A 66 -4.70 -7.61 -21.82
C GLN A 66 -5.94 -6.72 -21.68
N TYR A 67 -6.75 -7.00 -20.64
CA TYR A 67 -7.87 -6.13 -20.27
C TYR A 67 -7.40 -4.70 -19.97
N MET A 68 -6.37 -4.57 -19.13
CA MET A 68 -5.80 -3.28 -18.75
C MET A 68 -5.25 -2.51 -19.94
N GLU A 69 -4.50 -3.17 -20.83
CA GLU A 69 -3.98 -2.57 -22.07
C GLU A 69 -5.09 -2.07 -23.00
N LYS A 70 -6.19 -2.85 -23.13
CA LYS A 70 -7.38 -2.46 -23.89
C LYS A 70 -8.03 -1.21 -23.30
N GLU A 71 -8.25 -1.17 -21.99
CA GLU A 71 -8.87 -0.04 -21.30
C GLU A 71 -8.01 1.23 -21.38
N ILE A 72 -6.69 1.12 -21.23
CA ILE A 72 -5.76 2.25 -21.40
C ILE A 72 -5.91 2.86 -22.79
N ARG A 73 -5.95 2.03 -23.83
CA ARG A 73 -6.12 2.51 -25.22
C ARG A 73 -7.50 3.12 -25.45
N SER A 74 -8.56 2.44 -25.00
CA SER A 74 -9.95 2.90 -25.24
C SER A 74 -10.26 4.22 -24.55
N ARG A 75 -9.72 4.41 -23.34
CA ARG A 75 -9.87 5.65 -22.55
C ARG A 75 -8.82 6.71 -22.89
N ARG A 76 -7.88 6.40 -23.80
CA ARG A 76 -6.78 7.29 -24.22
C ARG A 76 -5.93 7.79 -23.06
N LEU A 77 -5.68 6.95 -22.04
CA LEU A 77 -4.86 7.30 -20.89
C LEU A 77 -3.38 7.42 -21.33
N LYS A 78 -2.71 8.50 -20.90
CA LYS A 78 -1.35 8.84 -21.34
C LYS A 78 -0.32 8.72 -20.22
N ASN A 79 -0.78 8.89 -18.97
CA ASN A 79 0.08 8.95 -17.79
C ASN A 79 0.10 7.64 -16.98
N ILE A 80 -0.23 6.52 -17.61
CA ILE A 80 -0.15 5.17 -17.03
C ILE A 80 0.85 4.32 -17.79
N ARG A 81 1.72 3.61 -17.09
CA ARG A 81 2.76 2.76 -17.69
C ARG A 81 2.78 1.38 -17.05
N LEU A 82 2.61 0.35 -17.87
CA LEU A 82 2.73 -1.05 -17.48
C LEU A 82 4.20 -1.49 -17.57
N ILE A 83 4.81 -1.80 -16.43
CA ILE A 83 6.21 -2.21 -16.32
C ILE A 83 6.36 -3.72 -16.54
N GLY A 84 5.33 -4.50 -16.20
CA GLY A 84 5.41 -5.96 -16.16
C GLY A 84 5.91 -6.48 -14.81
N PHE A 85 6.10 -7.79 -14.73
CA PHE A 85 6.63 -8.43 -13.52
C PHE A 85 8.06 -7.96 -13.22
N GLN A 86 8.32 -7.66 -11.95
CA GLN A 86 9.64 -7.32 -11.44
C GLN A 86 9.95 -8.16 -10.20
N GLN A 87 11.13 -8.75 -10.17
CA GLN A 87 11.58 -9.53 -9.01
C GLN A 87 11.90 -8.63 -7.81
N HIS A 88 12.43 -7.44 -8.07
CA HIS A 88 12.79 -6.45 -7.05
C HIS A 88 11.97 -5.18 -7.24
N THR A 89 11.12 -4.88 -6.26
CA THR A 89 10.19 -3.74 -6.32
C THR A 89 10.60 -2.54 -5.46
N SER A 90 11.62 -2.70 -4.63
CA SER A 90 12.09 -1.69 -3.67
C SER A 90 12.35 -0.32 -4.29
N GLY A 91 13.04 -0.28 -5.44
CA GLY A 91 13.34 0.96 -6.15
C GLY A 91 12.09 1.70 -6.60
N TYR A 92 11.07 0.98 -7.08
CA TYR A 92 9.81 1.58 -7.51
C TYR A 92 9.07 2.25 -6.34
N PHE A 93 9.09 1.63 -5.14
CA PHE A 93 8.55 2.27 -3.95
C PHE A 93 9.34 3.51 -3.55
N MET A 94 10.67 3.44 -3.53
CA MET A 94 11.51 4.60 -3.16
C MET A 94 11.37 5.77 -4.13
N GLU A 95 11.06 5.51 -5.39
CA GLU A 95 10.87 6.52 -6.44
C GLU A 95 9.42 6.99 -6.59
N SER A 96 8.49 6.52 -5.74
CA SER A 96 7.07 6.89 -5.84
C SER A 96 6.61 7.68 -4.62
N SER A 97 5.65 8.56 -4.81
CA SER A 97 5.04 9.37 -3.75
C SER A 97 3.82 8.69 -3.12
N ALA A 98 3.09 7.87 -3.86
CA ALA A 98 1.88 7.19 -3.41
C ALA A 98 1.85 5.75 -3.93
N HIS A 99 1.28 4.83 -3.15
CA HIS A 99 0.98 3.46 -3.55
C HIS A 99 -0.53 3.25 -3.57
N LEU A 100 -1.05 2.78 -4.70
CA LEU A 100 -2.48 2.56 -4.87
C LEU A 100 -2.81 1.07 -4.74
N MET A 101 -3.51 0.68 -3.68
CA MET A 101 -4.04 -0.66 -3.49
C MET A 101 -5.56 -0.65 -3.69
N THR A 102 -6.02 -1.33 -4.71
CA THR A 102 -7.44 -1.40 -5.09
C THR A 102 -8.04 -2.78 -4.88
N SER A 103 -7.39 -3.61 -4.09
CA SER A 103 -7.76 -5.02 -3.87
C SER A 103 -9.16 -5.16 -3.29
N ILE A 104 -9.88 -6.17 -3.78
CA ILE A 104 -11.21 -6.54 -3.28
C ILE A 104 -11.07 -7.18 -1.90
N TYR A 105 -10.06 -8.03 -1.73
CA TYR A 105 -9.68 -8.63 -0.44
C TYR A 105 -8.19 -8.95 -0.41
N GLU A 106 -7.63 -8.96 0.79
CA GLU A 106 -6.23 -9.32 1.09
C GLU A 106 -6.17 -10.20 2.33
N GLY A 107 -5.15 -11.06 2.39
CA GLY A 107 -4.80 -11.72 3.64
C GLY A 107 -4.21 -10.72 4.64
N PHE A 108 -3.24 -9.90 4.21
CA PHE A 108 -2.60 -8.92 5.09
C PHE A 108 -2.36 -7.56 4.43
N GLY A 109 -2.12 -7.50 3.11
CA GLY A 109 -1.85 -6.24 2.40
C GLY A 109 -0.41 -5.75 2.55
N ILE A 110 0.56 -6.68 2.51
CA ILE A 110 1.99 -6.43 2.76
C ILE A 110 2.59 -5.31 1.90
N THR A 111 2.10 -5.11 0.66
CA THR A 111 2.60 -4.06 -0.23
C THR A 111 2.33 -2.64 0.31
N ASN A 112 1.34 -2.45 1.19
CA ASN A 112 1.14 -1.18 1.89
C ASN A 112 2.23 -0.93 2.92
N LEU A 113 2.69 -1.97 3.63
CA LEU A 113 3.84 -1.86 4.55
C LEU A 113 5.14 -1.64 3.79
N GLU A 114 5.33 -2.34 2.65
CA GLU A 114 6.49 -2.14 1.77
C GLU A 114 6.57 -0.71 1.23
N ALA A 115 5.40 -0.11 0.93
CA ALA A 115 5.29 1.29 0.56
C ALA A 115 5.63 2.20 1.75
N ALA A 116 4.94 2.02 2.87
CA ALA A 116 5.06 2.87 4.06
C ALA A 116 6.49 2.89 4.61
N ILE A 117 7.15 1.72 4.76
CA ILE A 117 8.52 1.63 5.27
C ILE A 117 9.53 2.34 4.38
N ARG A 118 9.20 2.60 3.12
CA ARG A 118 10.01 3.35 2.15
C ARG A 118 9.53 4.79 1.96
N GLY A 119 8.60 5.26 2.79
CA GLY A 119 8.06 6.61 2.74
C GLY A 119 7.14 6.88 1.55
N THR A 120 6.61 5.85 0.92
CA THR A 120 5.58 5.93 -0.12
C THR A 120 4.22 5.84 0.54
N ILE A 121 3.36 6.84 0.36
CA ILE A 121 2.10 6.93 1.09
C ILE A 121 1.09 5.90 0.55
N PRO A 122 0.62 4.95 1.38
CA PRO A 122 -0.36 3.96 0.95
C PRO A 122 -1.77 4.54 0.87
N PHE A 123 -2.48 4.17 -0.19
CA PHE A 123 -3.91 4.37 -0.40
C PHE A 123 -4.55 3.01 -0.58
N ALA A 124 -5.52 2.65 0.22
CA ALA A 124 -6.18 1.36 0.14
C ALA A 124 -7.69 1.44 0.35
N PHE A 125 -8.45 0.58 -0.30
CA PHE A 125 -9.79 0.30 0.15
C PHE A 125 -9.74 -0.38 1.53
N ASN A 126 -10.59 0.05 2.45
CA ASN A 126 -10.77 -0.58 3.75
C ASN A 126 -11.59 -1.88 3.60
N SER A 127 -11.09 -2.81 2.76
CA SER A 127 -11.76 -4.04 2.33
C SER A 127 -11.19 -5.33 2.96
N PHE A 128 -10.20 -5.20 3.85
CA PHE A 128 -9.56 -6.33 4.53
C PHE A 128 -9.24 -5.98 5.98
N ALA A 129 -9.19 -7.01 6.84
CA ALA A 129 -9.14 -6.83 8.30
C ALA A 129 -7.95 -6.00 8.78
N SER A 130 -6.74 -6.31 8.27
CA SER A 130 -5.48 -5.66 8.68
C SER A 130 -5.26 -4.26 8.08
N ALA A 131 -6.16 -3.74 7.26
CA ALA A 131 -5.99 -2.41 6.65
C ALA A 131 -5.79 -1.31 7.70
N LYS A 132 -6.59 -1.35 8.79
CA LYS A 132 -6.54 -0.41 9.90
C LYS A 132 -5.34 -0.62 10.83
N ASP A 133 -4.76 -1.82 10.83
CA ASP A 133 -3.56 -2.10 11.62
C ASP A 133 -2.32 -1.53 10.91
N ILE A 134 -2.36 -1.39 9.59
CA ILE A 134 -1.25 -0.90 8.76
C ILE A 134 -1.33 0.61 8.55
N ILE A 135 -2.53 1.15 8.31
CA ILE A 135 -2.75 2.53 7.89
C ILE A 135 -3.61 3.27 8.91
N ASP A 136 -3.05 4.31 9.52
CA ASP A 136 -3.80 5.30 10.27
C ASP A 136 -4.31 6.36 9.29
N ASP A 137 -5.64 6.36 9.06
CA ASP A 137 -6.27 7.20 8.03
C ASP A 137 -5.97 8.68 8.20
N GLY A 138 -5.53 9.32 7.12
CA GLY A 138 -5.14 10.73 7.08
C GLY A 138 -3.82 11.06 7.79
N GLN A 139 -3.14 10.08 8.44
CA GLN A 139 -1.88 10.29 9.14
C GLN A 139 -0.69 9.56 8.52
N THR A 140 -0.85 8.26 8.26
CA THR A 140 0.21 7.43 7.67
C THR A 140 -0.13 6.97 6.25
N GLY A 141 -1.33 7.24 5.79
CA GLY A 141 -1.89 6.90 4.49
C GLY A 141 -3.38 7.18 4.47
N TYR A 142 -4.09 6.56 3.53
CA TYR A 142 -5.52 6.77 3.36
C TYR A 142 -6.28 5.46 3.26
N LEU A 143 -7.33 5.32 4.06
CA LEU A 143 -8.28 4.21 4.02
C LEU A 143 -9.59 4.69 3.43
N ILE A 144 -9.89 4.21 2.23
CA ILE A 144 -11.06 4.61 1.48
C ILE A 144 -12.17 3.56 1.69
N LYS A 145 -13.40 4.02 1.79
CA LYS A 145 -14.58 3.14 1.85
C LYS A 145 -14.50 2.08 0.74
N PRO A 146 -14.79 0.80 1.07
CA PRO A 146 -14.68 -0.29 0.09
C PRO A 146 -15.42 0.01 -1.21
N PHE A 147 -14.68 -0.07 -2.31
CA PHE A 147 -15.16 0.04 -3.69
C PHE A 147 -15.77 1.41 -4.07
N ASP A 148 -15.60 2.43 -3.23
CA ASP A 148 -16.02 3.80 -3.50
C ASP A 148 -14.95 4.51 -4.34
N VAL A 149 -15.11 4.43 -5.67
CA VAL A 149 -14.20 4.99 -6.66
C VAL A 149 -14.12 6.51 -6.54
N ASP A 150 -15.25 7.18 -6.32
CA ASP A 150 -15.30 8.64 -6.28
C ASP A 150 -14.59 9.16 -5.02
N ALA A 151 -14.83 8.55 -3.85
CA ALA A 151 -14.09 8.86 -2.65
C ALA A 151 -12.57 8.61 -2.80
N TYR A 152 -12.17 7.57 -3.53
CA TYR A 152 -10.75 7.31 -3.80
C TYR A 152 -10.13 8.42 -4.65
N VAL A 153 -10.81 8.83 -5.70
CA VAL A 153 -10.39 9.92 -6.59
C VAL A 153 -10.28 11.25 -5.83
N GLU A 154 -11.31 11.61 -5.07
CA GLU A 154 -11.32 12.85 -4.27
C GLU A 154 -10.18 12.88 -3.26
N THR A 155 -9.97 11.77 -2.54
CA THR A 155 -8.89 11.65 -1.55
C THR A 155 -7.52 11.78 -2.21
N PHE A 156 -7.31 11.11 -3.35
CA PHE A 156 -6.03 11.20 -4.06
C PHE A 156 -5.79 12.62 -4.61
N LEU A 157 -6.78 13.24 -5.22
CA LEU A 157 -6.66 14.62 -5.73
C LEU A 157 -6.43 15.64 -4.61
N ALA A 158 -7.01 15.45 -3.43
CA ALA A 158 -6.72 16.26 -2.26
C ALA A 158 -5.27 16.09 -1.80
N PHE A 159 -4.78 14.84 -1.76
CA PHE A 159 -3.38 14.55 -1.44
C PHE A 159 -2.40 15.23 -2.40
N THR A 160 -2.68 15.25 -3.71
CA THR A 160 -1.78 15.90 -4.70
C THR A 160 -1.61 17.40 -4.47
N LYS A 161 -2.51 18.03 -3.72
CA LYS A 161 -2.51 19.47 -3.40
C LYS A 161 -1.91 19.78 -2.03
N LEU A 162 -1.49 18.77 -1.27
CA LEU A 162 -0.91 18.99 0.06
C LEU A 162 0.41 19.78 -0.04
N PRO A 163 0.66 20.70 0.90
CA PRO A 163 1.98 21.31 1.04
C PRO A 163 3.06 20.25 1.27
N GLN A 164 4.25 20.47 0.72
CA GLN A 164 5.38 19.56 0.84
C GLN A 164 5.70 19.21 2.31
N SER A 165 5.61 20.16 3.21
CA SER A 165 5.83 19.93 4.64
C SER A 165 4.86 18.90 5.23
N LYS A 166 3.58 18.92 4.82
CA LYS A 166 2.58 17.93 5.24
C LYS A 166 2.87 16.56 4.65
N MET A 167 3.27 16.50 3.38
CA MET A 167 3.67 15.23 2.74
C MET A 167 4.88 14.60 3.44
N ILE A 168 5.89 15.41 3.78
CA ILE A 168 7.08 14.95 4.53
C ILE A 168 6.68 14.42 5.92
N ALA A 169 5.84 15.15 6.65
CA ALA A 169 5.37 14.73 7.96
C ALA A 169 4.59 13.39 7.88
N MET A 170 3.72 13.22 6.87
CA MET A 170 2.98 11.98 6.64
C MET A 170 3.93 10.81 6.31
N ARG A 171 4.96 11.04 5.48
CA ARG A 171 5.96 10.01 5.15
C ARG A 171 6.72 9.53 6.39
N ARG A 172 7.14 10.45 7.28
CA ARG A 172 7.79 10.09 8.55
C ARG A 172 6.90 9.20 9.41
N LYS A 173 5.67 9.62 9.62
CA LYS A 173 4.69 8.81 10.38
C LYS A 173 4.43 7.44 9.74
N ALA A 174 4.35 7.37 8.40
CA ALA A 174 4.18 6.11 7.69
C ALA A 174 5.36 5.16 7.91
N ILE A 175 6.61 5.68 7.87
CA ILE A 175 7.81 4.90 8.17
C ILE A 175 7.80 4.44 9.62
N GLU A 176 7.53 5.31 10.59
CA GLU A 176 7.45 4.99 12.01
C GLU A 176 6.42 3.89 12.27
N ARG A 177 5.22 4.02 11.68
CA ARG A 177 4.17 2.99 11.79
C ARG A 177 4.61 1.65 11.20
N ALA A 178 5.22 1.66 10.02
CA ALA A 178 5.67 0.45 9.36
C ALA A 178 6.85 -0.24 10.11
N GLN A 179 7.68 0.49 10.86
CA GLN A 179 8.74 -0.07 11.70
C GLN A 179 8.21 -0.99 12.81
N GLU A 180 6.96 -0.79 13.26
CA GLU A 180 6.31 -1.70 14.22
C GLU A 180 6.11 -3.11 13.67
N PHE A 181 6.19 -3.27 12.34
CA PHE A 181 6.13 -4.54 11.62
C PHE A 181 7.50 -5.04 11.17
N SER A 182 8.60 -4.46 11.65
CA SER A 182 9.95 -4.95 11.35
C SER A 182 10.13 -6.38 11.83
N LEU A 183 11.01 -7.14 11.16
CA LEU A 183 11.31 -8.52 11.50
C LEU A 183 11.69 -8.65 12.99
N GLN A 184 12.52 -7.73 13.51
CA GLN A 184 12.92 -7.72 14.92
C GLN A 184 11.71 -7.54 15.85
N HIS A 185 10.87 -6.56 15.59
CA HIS A 185 9.70 -6.27 16.42
C HIS A 185 8.70 -7.44 16.47
N ILE A 186 8.48 -8.08 15.32
CA ILE A 186 7.60 -9.26 15.25
C ILE A 186 8.23 -10.47 15.92
N ALA A 187 9.55 -10.66 15.79
CA ALA A 187 10.26 -11.73 16.51
C ALA A 187 10.17 -11.55 18.04
N ASP A 188 10.27 -10.32 18.54
CA ASP A 188 10.11 -10.02 19.96
C ASP A 188 8.69 -10.36 20.46
N LYS A 189 7.65 -10.00 19.69
CA LYS A 189 6.25 -10.40 19.98
C LYS A 189 6.08 -11.92 20.02
N TRP A 190 6.72 -12.67 19.13
CA TRP A 190 6.70 -14.12 19.14
C TRP A 190 7.38 -14.68 20.40
N ASN A 191 8.53 -14.12 20.80
CA ASN A 191 9.24 -14.53 22.02
C ASN A 191 8.40 -14.28 23.27
N GLU A 192 7.74 -13.13 23.37
CA GLU A 192 6.81 -12.82 24.45
C GLU A 192 5.66 -13.84 24.53
N LEU A 193 5.07 -14.17 23.38
CA LEU A 193 3.99 -15.14 23.28
C LEU A 193 4.45 -16.55 23.74
N PHE A 194 5.62 -17.00 23.26
CA PHE A 194 6.16 -18.30 23.67
C PHE A 194 6.49 -18.34 25.18
N ASN A 195 6.96 -17.25 25.76
CA ASN A 195 7.21 -17.17 27.21
C ASN A 195 5.88 -17.26 27.99
N LYS A 196 4.83 -16.59 27.59
CA LYS A 196 3.48 -16.71 28.20
C LYS A 196 2.96 -18.15 28.15
N LEU A 197 3.08 -18.80 27.00
CA LEU A 197 2.66 -20.22 26.84
C LEU A 197 3.46 -21.16 27.74
N ARG A 198 4.76 -20.95 27.92
CA ARG A 198 5.62 -21.73 28.84
C ARG A 198 5.19 -21.60 30.31
N HIS A 199 4.62 -20.45 30.70
CA HIS A 199 4.14 -20.21 32.05
C HIS A 199 2.67 -20.60 32.26
N GLY A 200 2.06 -21.32 31.30
CA GLY A 200 0.73 -21.94 31.44
C GLY A 200 -0.45 -21.01 31.16
N GLU A 201 -0.22 -19.89 30.48
CA GLU A 201 -1.31 -19.03 30.02
C GLU A 201 -2.06 -19.71 28.85
N ASN A 202 -3.40 -19.81 28.98
CA ASN A 202 -4.27 -20.38 27.94
C ASN A 202 -4.48 -19.36 26.81
N LEU A 203 -3.70 -19.46 25.76
CA LEU A 203 -3.75 -18.59 24.57
C LEU A 203 -4.22 -19.35 23.33
N SER A 204 -5.05 -18.74 22.53
CA SER A 204 -5.39 -19.20 21.17
C SER A 204 -4.71 -18.28 20.14
N LEU A 205 -3.98 -18.87 19.21
CA LEU A 205 -3.21 -18.13 18.21
C LEU A 205 -4.01 -18.02 16.92
N ILE A 206 -4.16 -16.79 16.40
CA ILE A 206 -4.66 -16.54 15.04
C ILE A 206 -3.56 -15.81 14.28
N HIS A 207 -3.12 -16.43 13.19
CA HIS A 207 -2.24 -15.77 12.22
C HIS A 207 -3.13 -15.01 11.23
N ILE A 208 -2.93 -13.71 11.11
CA ILE A 208 -3.61 -12.82 10.15
C ILE A 208 -2.61 -12.44 9.05
#